data_4d2cbc8d998191f895cb0c5d6512816e
#
_entry.id   4d2cbc8d998191f895cb0c5d6512816e
#
_cell.length_a   1.000
_cell.length_b   1.000
_cell.length_c   1.000
_cell.angle_alpha   90.00
_cell.angle_beta   90.00
_cell.angle_gamma   90.00
#
_symmetry.space_group_name_H-M   'P 1'
#
loop_
_entity.id
_entity.type
_entity.pdbx_description
1 polymer ?
#
loop_
_entity_poly.entity_id
_entity_poly.type
_entity_poly.pdbx_seq_one_letter_code
_entity_poly.pdbx_strand_id
1 'polypeptide(L)'
;PRGGHGPMRTIEKPKNFGEALSKLFKSLNDFKVLLIISLVLAGLSAILALVSPDRLSDLTDEISKGLTINTTNMEKLQDDLLTNLNEDTFAGILNLNIDESTIYKVNTASISALDKEKFNNTISAMTKENATTSLGKLPDSVLDIILEDSTYNDILITKEDKINLLKSLSNYNSETKDYSFITKLPDSINNVLFPSSTIDNIEITTKDKVEFISKMSTLKKDASVNEIYKIVETLPNSIQKLVNPKMNVEKITKMATILLIIYVISALFSYLEG
;
A
#
# COMPACT_ATOMS: atom_id res chain seq x y z
N PRO A 1 19.91 52.89 -62.13
CA PRO A 1 20.16 51.48 -62.25
C PRO A 1 18.85 50.71 -62.10
N ARG A 2 18.48 50.03 -63.16
CA ARG A 2 17.19 49.35 -63.35
C ARG A 2 17.21 47.98 -62.71
N GLY A 3 16.31 47.74 -61.81
CA GLY A 3 16.02 46.37 -61.25
C GLY A 3 15.15 45.62 -62.26
N GLY A 4 15.66 44.48 -62.71
CA GLY A 4 14.92 43.55 -63.59
C GLY A 4 13.98 42.68 -62.76
N HIS A 5 12.67 42.77 -63.01
CA HIS A 5 11.72 41.76 -62.56
C HIS A 5 11.85 40.53 -63.45
N GLY A 6 12.35 39.44 -62.82
CA GLY A 6 12.27 38.11 -63.44
C GLY A 6 10.79 37.64 -63.57
N PRO A 7 10.42 36.92 -64.60
CA PRO A 7 9.04 36.48 -64.80
C PRO A 7 8.65 35.47 -63.72
N MET A 8 7.55 35.78 -62.98
CA MET A 8 6.85 34.82 -62.11
C MET A 8 6.51 33.60 -62.97
N ARG A 9 7.11 32.45 -62.66
CA ARG A 9 6.66 31.18 -63.17
C ARG A 9 5.23 30.94 -62.68
N THR A 10 4.27 31.15 -63.56
CA THR A 10 2.91 30.64 -63.33
C THR A 10 2.97 29.15 -63.23
N ILE A 11 2.56 28.60 -62.05
CA ILE A 11 2.34 27.17 -61.88
C ILE A 11 1.16 26.83 -62.75
N GLU A 12 1.44 26.26 -63.95
CA GLU A 12 0.40 25.77 -64.85
C GLU A 12 -0.31 24.63 -64.08
N LYS A 13 -1.60 24.84 -63.84
CA LYS A 13 -2.46 23.74 -63.37
C LYS A 13 -2.46 22.65 -64.47
N PRO A 14 -2.21 21.37 -64.12
CA PRO A 14 -2.18 20.29 -65.09
C PRO A 14 -3.53 20.22 -65.81
N LYS A 15 -3.53 20.50 -67.10
CA LYS A 15 -4.74 20.70 -67.94
C LYS A 15 -5.59 19.45 -68.11
N ASN A 16 -5.16 18.28 -67.69
CA ASN A 16 -5.92 17.03 -67.79
C ASN A 16 -5.56 16.03 -66.64
N PHE A 17 -5.67 16.51 -65.38
CA PHE A 17 -5.39 15.60 -64.23
C PHE A 17 -6.28 14.37 -64.23
N GLY A 18 -7.57 14.51 -64.60
CA GLY A 18 -8.51 13.38 -64.67
C GLY A 18 -8.15 12.36 -65.77
N GLU A 19 -7.67 12.84 -66.92
CA GLU A 19 -7.25 11.99 -68.04
C GLU A 19 -5.91 11.30 -67.76
N ALA A 20 -4.96 12.00 -67.13
CA ALA A 20 -3.71 11.43 -66.66
C ALA A 20 -3.94 10.36 -65.58
N LEU A 21 -4.85 10.63 -64.62
CA LEU A 21 -5.24 9.69 -63.57
C LEU A 21 -5.94 8.45 -64.16
N SER A 22 -6.85 8.66 -65.14
CA SER A 22 -7.53 7.55 -65.85
C SER A 22 -6.56 6.68 -66.63
N LYS A 23 -5.57 7.28 -67.33
CA LYS A 23 -4.51 6.52 -68.04
C LYS A 23 -3.62 5.78 -67.04
N LEU A 24 -3.31 6.36 -65.88
CA LEU A 24 -2.57 5.69 -64.81
C LEU A 24 -3.34 4.47 -64.26
N PHE A 25 -4.62 4.65 -63.93
CA PHE A 25 -5.46 3.52 -63.51
C PHE A 25 -5.63 2.45 -64.56
N LYS A 26 -5.68 2.81 -65.85
CA LYS A 26 -5.78 1.86 -66.93
C LYS A 26 -4.47 1.06 -67.14
N SER A 27 -3.32 1.72 -66.97
CA SER A 27 -2.01 1.07 -66.95
C SER A 27 -1.78 0.16 -65.73
N LEU A 28 -2.39 0.51 -64.60
CA LEU A 28 -2.35 -0.29 -63.36
C LEU A 28 -3.35 -1.46 -63.35
N ASN A 29 -4.22 -1.57 -64.38
CA ASN A 29 -5.26 -2.59 -64.44
C ASN A 29 -4.70 -4.02 -64.43
N ASP A 30 -3.54 -4.24 -64.99
CA ASP A 30 -2.85 -5.54 -65.03
C ASP A 30 -2.28 -5.92 -63.62
N PHE A 31 -2.04 -4.89 -62.80
CA PHE A 31 -1.50 -5.04 -61.44
C PHE A 31 -2.53 -4.74 -60.33
N LYS A 32 -3.82 -4.55 -60.67
CA LYS A 32 -4.87 -4.17 -59.73
C LYS A 32 -5.00 -5.13 -58.53
N VAL A 33 -4.82 -6.43 -58.77
CA VAL A 33 -4.91 -7.44 -57.71
C VAL A 33 -3.74 -7.28 -56.73
N LEU A 34 -2.53 -7.07 -57.29
CA LEU A 34 -1.33 -6.85 -56.47
C LEU A 34 -1.45 -5.55 -55.63
N LEU A 35 -1.99 -4.49 -56.25
CA LEU A 35 -2.21 -3.19 -55.60
C LEU A 35 -3.24 -3.28 -54.46
N ILE A 36 -4.34 -4.04 -54.67
CA ILE A 36 -5.33 -4.28 -53.63
C ILE A 36 -4.72 -5.09 -52.47
N ILE A 37 -3.94 -6.13 -52.80
CA ILE A 37 -3.25 -6.94 -51.78
C ILE A 37 -2.29 -6.05 -50.96
N SER A 38 -1.46 -5.24 -51.62
CA SER A 38 -0.53 -4.32 -50.94
C SER A 38 -1.28 -3.33 -50.05
N LEU A 39 -2.39 -2.77 -50.52
CA LEU A 39 -3.21 -1.83 -49.70
C LEU A 39 -3.81 -2.53 -48.47
N VAL A 40 -4.29 -3.77 -48.63
CA VAL A 40 -4.82 -4.56 -47.49
C VAL A 40 -3.71 -4.89 -46.50
N LEU A 41 -2.52 -5.29 -46.99
CA LEU A 41 -1.37 -5.59 -46.13
C LEU A 41 -0.89 -4.33 -45.38
N ALA A 42 -0.84 -3.17 -46.05
CA ALA A 42 -0.53 -1.89 -45.41
C ALA A 42 -1.53 -1.54 -44.32
N GLY A 43 -2.81 -1.72 -44.60
CA GLY A 43 -3.88 -1.49 -43.60
C GLY A 43 -3.76 -2.41 -42.37
N LEU A 44 -3.50 -3.70 -42.61
CA LEU A 44 -3.28 -4.68 -41.53
C LEU A 44 -2.01 -4.37 -40.74
N SER A 45 -0.92 -4.00 -41.42
CA SER A 45 0.33 -3.60 -40.76
C SER A 45 0.12 -2.37 -39.87
N ALA A 46 -0.62 -1.36 -40.36
CA ALA A 46 -0.96 -0.17 -39.59
C ALA A 46 -1.80 -0.50 -38.33
N ILE A 47 -2.79 -1.39 -38.45
CA ILE A 47 -3.59 -1.84 -37.30
C ILE A 47 -2.71 -2.55 -36.26
N LEU A 48 -1.82 -3.45 -36.68
CA LEU A 48 -0.91 -4.15 -35.80
C LEU A 48 0.07 -3.19 -35.10
N ALA A 49 0.52 -2.16 -35.83
CA ALA A 49 1.39 -1.11 -35.26
C ALA A 49 0.70 -0.29 -34.17
N LEU A 50 -0.62 -0.09 -34.25
CA LEU A 50 -1.40 0.60 -33.21
C LEU A 50 -1.67 -0.28 -31.99
N VAL A 51 -1.86 -1.60 -32.17
CA VAL A 51 -2.13 -2.53 -31.06
C VAL A 51 -0.85 -2.88 -30.29
N SER A 52 0.30 -2.82 -30.93
CA SER A 52 1.60 -3.23 -30.35
C SER A 52 1.99 -2.43 -29.10
N PRO A 53 1.88 -1.07 -29.05
CA PRO A 53 2.19 -0.29 -27.87
C PRO A 53 1.30 -0.63 -26.66
N ASP A 54 0.00 -0.86 -26.88
CA ASP A 54 -0.93 -1.23 -25.81
C ASP A 54 -0.54 -2.56 -25.17
N ARG A 55 -0.20 -3.55 -25.99
CA ARG A 55 0.26 -4.87 -25.51
C ARG A 55 1.62 -4.80 -24.81
N LEU A 56 2.50 -3.92 -25.24
CA LEU A 56 3.78 -3.67 -24.57
C LEU A 56 3.56 -3.01 -23.22
N SER A 57 2.62 -2.07 -23.13
CA SER A 57 2.23 -1.44 -21.86
C SER A 57 1.68 -2.48 -20.89
N ASP A 58 0.71 -3.32 -21.33
CA ASP A 58 0.15 -4.40 -20.52
C ASP A 58 1.24 -5.33 -19.96
N LEU A 59 2.22 -5.70 -20.82
CA LEU A 59 3.35 -6.54 -20.42
C LEU A 59 4.25 -5.85 -19.41
N THR A 60 4.55 -4.57 -19.62
CA THR A 60 5.37 -3.77 -18.70
C THR A 60 4.71 -3.63 -17.35
N ASP A 61 3.39 -3.39 -17.33
CA ASP A 61 2.61 -3.29 -16.10
C ASP A 61 2.60 -4.61 -15.32
N GLU A 62 2.48 -5.75 -16.01
CA GLU A 62 2.50 -7.06 -15.36
C GLU A 62 3.89 -7.40 -14.80
N ILE A 63 4.96 -7.04 -15.51
CA ILE A 63 6.33 -7.16 -15.02
C ILE A 63 6.54 -6.23 -13.80
N SER A 64 6.06 -5.00 -13.87
CA SER A 64 6.18 -4.02 -12.77
C SER A 64 5.49 -4.51 -11.50
N LYS A 65 4.29 -5.11 -11.60
CA LYS A 65 3.62 -5.76 -10.47
C LYS A 65 4.44 -6.88 -9.84
N GLY A 66 5.23 -7.57 -10.64
CA GLY A 66 6.14 -8.62 -10.18
C GLY A 66 7.44 -8.11 -9.56
N LEU A 67 7.74 -6.82 -9.68
CA LEU A 67 8.96 -6.20 -9.16
C LEU A 67 8.73 -5.28 -7.96
N THR A 68 7.48 -4.88 -7.71
CA THR A 68 7.12 -3.97 -6.62
C THR A 68 6.45 -4.70 -5.47
N ILE A 69 6.61 -4.18 -4.26
CA ILE A 69 5.90 -4.68 -3.07
C ILE A 69 4.39 -4.67 -3.36
N ASN A 70 3.69 -5.72 -2.93
CA ASN A 70 2.24 -5.81 -3.07
C ASN A 70 1.54 -4.80 -2.14
N THR A 71 1.27 -3.61 -2.68
CA THR A 71 0.65 -2.51 -1.93
C THR A 71 -0.76 -2.86 -1.43
N THR A 72 -1.54 -3.60 -2.22
CA THR A 72 -2.89 -4.04 -1.83
C THR A 72 -2.86 -4.93 -0.58
N ASN A 73 -1.92 -5.85 -0.50
CA ASN A 73 -1.77 -6.70 0.68
C ASN A 73 -1.17 -5.93 1.86
N MET A 74 -0.33 -4.95 1.60
CA MET A 74 0.17 -4.05 2.63
C MET A 74 -0.97 -3.22 3.24
N GLU A 75 -1.90 -2.71 2.42
CA GLU A 75 -3.11 -2.02 2.89
C GLU A 75 -3.99 -2.93 3.74
N LYS A 76 -4.27 -4.17 3.30
CA LYS A 76 -5.02 -5.15 4.09
C LYS A 76 -4.35 -5.44 5.44
N LEU A 77 -3.03 -5.57 5.47
CA LEU A 77 -2.29 -5.76 6.71
C LEU A 77 -2.41 -4.53 7.62
N GLN A 78 -2.32 -3.33 7.06
CA GLN A 78 -2.50 -2.10 7.81
C GLN A 78 -3.91 -1.99 8.42
N ASP A 79 -4.95 -2.29 7.64
CA ASP A 79 -6.33 -2.28 8.13
C ASP A 79 -6.53 -3.30 9.25
N ASP A 80 -5.98 -4.50 9.09
CA ASP A 80 -6.02 -5.56 10.10
C ASP A 80 -5.30 -5.14 11.41
N LEU A 81 -4.16 -4.47 11.30
CA LEU A 81 -3.44 -3.92 12.47
C LEU A 81 -4.21 -2.81 13.19
N LEU A 82 -4.99 -2.02 12.48
CA LEU A 82 -5.74 -0.89 13.04
C LEU A 82 -7.09 -1.31 13.63
N THR A 83 -7.59 -2.51 13.30
CA THR A 83 -8.96 -2.96 13.64
C THR A 83 -9.26 -2.83 15.14
N ASN A 84 -8.33 -3.24 16.01
CA ASN A 84 -8.53 -3.25 17.46
C ASN A 84 -7.86 -2.06 18.18
N LEU A 85 -7.29 -1.11 17.44
CA LEU A 85 -6.70 0.11 18.02
C LEU A 85 -7.77 1.21 18.15
N ASN A 86 -8.77 0.97 18.99
CA ASN A 86 -9.88 1.88 19.22
C ASN A 86 -10.21 2.03 20.70
N GLU A 87 -10.99 3.07 21.06
CA GLU A 87 -11.35 3.39 22.44
C GLU A 87 -12.06 2.23 23.14
N ASP A 88 -12.96 1.53 22.46
CA ASP A 88 -13.74 0.44 23.05
C ASP A 88 -12.85 -0.74 23.45
N THR A 89 -11.86 -1.07 22.63
CA THR A 89 -10.87 -2.11 22.94
C THR A 89 -10.03 -1.72 24.15
N PHE A 90 -9.53 -0.49 24.21
CA PHE A 90 -8.76 -0.02 25.36
C PHE A 90 -9.61 0.04 26.63
N ALA A 91 -10.86 0.50 26.54
CA ALA A 91 -11.78 0.48 27.66
C ALA A 91 -12.08 -0.94 28.16
N GLY A 92 -12.26 -1.88 27.24
CA GLY A 92 -12.46 -3.30 27.55
C GLY A 92 -11.25 -3.94 28.21
N ILE A 93 -10.02 -3.66 27.70
CA ILE A 93 -8.76 -4.12 28.31
C ILE A 93 -8.63 -3.60 29.75
N LEU A 94 -8.78 -2.30 29.94
CA LEU A 94 -8.62 -1.69 31.26
C LEU A 94 -9.72 -2.11 32.21
N ASN A 95 -10.94 -2.27 31.71
CA ASN A 95 -12.14 -2.61 32.48
C ASN A 95 -12.21 -1.78 33.78
N LEU A 96 -11.96 -0.49 33.65
CA LEU A 96 -11.81 0.45 34.79
C LEU A 96 -13.00 1.40 34.83
N ASN A 97 -13.67 1.41 35.99
CA ASN A 97 -14.68 2.42 36.31
C ASN A 97 -14.21 3.23 37.52
N ILE A 98 -14.05 4.52 37.33
CA ILE A 98 -13.67 5.44 38.44
C ILE A 98 -14.94 6.11 38.95
N ASP A 99 -15.52 5.49 39.93
CA ASP A 99 -16.71 5.97 40.67
C ASP A 99 -16.34 6.48 42.08
N GLU A 100 -17.36 6.90 42.82
CA GLU A 100 -17.18 7.36 44.22
C GLU A 100 -16.57 6.27 45.11
N SER A 101 -16.87 5.00 44.86
CA SER A 101 -16.30 3.86 45.60
C SER A 101 -14.80 3.74 45.36
N THR A 102 -14.38 3.85 44.09
CA THR A 102 -12.96 3.84 43.72
C THR A 102 -12.20 5.02 44.34
N ILE A 103 -12.79 6.22 44.30
CA ILE A 103 -12.22 7.40 44.92
C ILE A 103 -12.07 7.20 46.45
N TYR A 104 -13.09 6.64 47.11
CA TYR A 104 -13.04 6.32 48.50
C TYR A 104 -11.95 5.29 48.85
N LYS A 105 -11.84 4.20 48.08
CA LYS A 105 -10.81 3.16 48.25
C LYS A 105 -9.40 3.77 48.22
N VAL A 106 -9.09 4.64 47.25
CA VAL A 106 -7.77 5.28 47.14
C VAL A 106 -7.52 6.23 48.33
N ASN A 107 -8.50 7.05 48.69
CA ASN A 107 -8.32 8.05 49.73
C ASN A 107 -8.19 7.44 51.15
N THR A 108 -8.77 6.24 51.36
CA THR A 108 -8.66 5.51 52.65
C THR A 108 -7.51 4.51 52.65
N ALA A 109 -6.88 4.21 51.54
CA ALA A 109 -5.78 3.25 51.42
C ALA A 109 -4.54 3.72 52.19
N SER A 110 -3.69 2.75 52.61
CA SER A 110 -2.43 3.01 53.30
C SER A 110 -1.30 3.32 52.30
N ILE A 111 -1.48 4.39 51.53
CA ILE A 111 -0.49 4.94 50.58
C ILE A 111 -0.09 6.35 50.98
N SER A 112 0.94 6.92 50.33
CA SER A 112 1.43 8.26 50.69
C SER A 112 0.37 9.35 50.42
N ALA A 113 0.40 10.41 51.21
CA ALA A 113 -0.48 11.57 51.02
C ALA A 113 -0.27 12.21 49.64
N LEU A 114 0.98 12.22 49.15
CA LEU A 114 1.32 12.71 47.82
C LEU A 114 0.69 11.88 46.68
N ASP A 115 0.61 10.56 46.85
CA ASP A 115 -0.02 9.69 45.85
C ASP A 115 -1.53 9.89 45.80
N LYS A 116 -2.16 10.09 46.95
CA LYS A 116 -3.59 10.46 47.04
C LYS A 116 -3.86 11.81 46.39
N GLU A 117 -3.02 12.81 46.65
CA GLU A 117 -3.12 14.12 46.02
C GLU A 117 -2.97 14.04 44.49
N LYS A 118 -1.96 13.31 43.99
CA LYS A 118 -1.78 13.08 42.55
C LYS A 118 -2.99 12.42 41.91
N PHE A 119 -3.56 11.40 42.56
CA PHE A 119 -4.77 10.75 42.12
C PHE A 119 -5.93 11.73 41.97
N ASN A 120 -6.26 12.46 43.06
CA ASN A 120 -7.37 13.39 43.05
C ASN A 120 -7.19 14.52 42.03
N ASN A 121 -5.99 15.06 41.88
CA ASN A 121 -5.67 16.05 40.87
C ASN A 121 -5.81 15.48 39.44
N THR A 122 -5.35 14.25 39.23
CA THR A 122 -5.46 13.58 37.93
C THR A 122 -6.92 13.34 37.54
N ILE A 123 -7.74 12.80 38.45
CA ILE A 123 -9.15 12.54 38.20
C ILE A 123 -9.92 13.83 37.93
N SER A 124 -9.63 14.90 38.69
CA SER A 124 -10.28 16.21 38.52
C SER A 124 -9.96 16.88 37.16
N ALA A 125 -8.79 16.61 36.60
CA ALA A 125 -8.32 17.16 35.32
C ALA A 125 -8.52 16.20 34.13
N MET A 126 -9.04 14.99 34.38
CA MET A 126 -9.18 13.96 33.35
C MET A 126 -10.36 14.26 32.44
N THR A 127 -10.10 14.17 31.15
CA THR A 127 -11.12 14.19 30.07
C THR A 127 -11.11 12.86 29.35
N LYS A 128 -12.13 12.60 28.50
CA LYS A 128 -12.18 11.39 27.71
C LYS A 128 -10.93 11.23 26.81
N GLU A 129 -10.48 12.34 26.22
CA GLU A 129 -9.36 12.35 25.27
C GLU A 129 -8.00 12.09 25.95
N ASN A 130 -7.84 12.47 27.23
CA ASN A 130 -6.56 12.32 27.92
C ASN A 130 -6.56 11.21 28.98
N ALA A 131 -7.66 10.47 29.14
CA ALA A 131 -7.85 9.50 30.24
C ALA A 131 -6.70 8.49 30.30
N THR A 132 -6.39 7.79 29.23
CA THR A 132 -5.34 6.76 29.21
C THR A 132 -3.97 7.32 29.55
N THR A 133 -3.62 8.48 28.98
CA THR A 133 -2.33 9.15 29.22
C THR A 133 -2.25 9.66 30.67
N SER A 134 -3.34 10.18 31.20
CA SER A 134 -3.43 10.69 32.58
C SER A 134 -3.33 9.56 33.61
N LEU A 135 -4.04 8.45 33.37
CA LEU A 135 -3.96 7.26 34.21
C LEU A 135 -2.55 6.67 34.24
N GLY A 136 -1.87 6.61 33.07
CA GLY A 136 -0.50 6.09 33.00
C GLY A 136 0.56 6.90 33.76
N LYS A 137 0.25 8.14 34.14
CA LYS A 137 1.11 9.00 35.00
C LYS A 137 0.86 8.81 36.50
N LEU A 138 -0.15 8.04 36.86
CA LEU A 138 -0.42 7.75 38.29
C LEU A 138 0.69 6.87 38.87
N PRO A 139 0.96 7.01 40.18
CA PRO A 139 1.86 6.13 40.94
C PRO A 139 1.39 4.67 40.88
N ASP A 140 2.32 3.74 40.93
CA ASP A 140 2.00 2.30 40.97
C ASP A 140 1.13 1.93 42.14
N SER A 141 1.39 2.54 43.32
CA SER A 141 0.58 2.38 44.54
C SER A 141 -0.90 2.67 44.31
N VAL A 142 -1.23 3.64 43.47
CA VAL A 142 -2.60 3.99 43.10
C VAL A 142 -3.15 3.03 42.05
N LEU A 143 -2.37 2.74 41.00
CA LEU A 143 -2.77 1.81 39.97
C LEU A 143 -3.07 0.41 40.52
N ASP A 144 -2.30 -0.01 41.50
CA ASP A 144 -2.52 -1.28 42.22
C ASP A 144 -3.87 -1.36 42.96
N ILE A 145 -4.43 -0.23 43.35
CA ILE A 145 -5.71 -0.14 44.07
C ILE A 145 -6.88 -0.08 43.07
N ILE A 146 -6.72 0.63 41.97
CA ILE A 146 -7.83 0.90 41.03
C ILE A 146 -7.95 -0.13 39.90
N LEU A 147 -6.90 -0.90 39.62
CA LEU A 147 -6.90 -1.93 38.59
C LEU A 147 -7.04 -3.32 39.21
N GLU A 148 -7.82 -4.16 38.58
CA GLU A 148 -8.04 -5.55 38.93
C GLU A 148 -7.80 -6.44 37.68
N ASP A 149 -7.52 -7.72 37.92
CA ASP A 149 -7.48 -8.69 36.83
C ASP A 149 -8.86 -8.78 36.16
N SER A 150 -8.88 -8.93 34.84
CA SER A 150 -10.13 -9.10 34.08
C SER A 150 -9.90 -9.96 32.85
N THR A 151 -10.98 -10.41 32.24
CA THR A 151 -10.94 -11.16 30.98
C THR A 151 -11.56 -10.30 29.88
N TYR A 152 -10.89 -10.23 28.73
CA TYR A 152 -11.40 -9.57 27.54
C TYR A 152 -11.18 -10.50 26.35
N ASN A 153 -12.25 -10.82 25.60
CA ASN A 153 -12.23 -11.78 24.49
C ASN A 153 -11.55 -13.12 24.88
N ASP A 154 -11.92 -13.69 26.02
CA ASP A 154 -11.38 -14.93 26.59
C ASP A 154 -9.88 -14.87 26.96
N ILE A 155 -9.24 -13.71 26.91
CA ILE A 155 -7.86 -13.50 27.29
C ILE A 155 -7.83 -12.89 28.70
N LEU A 156 -7.15 -13.58 29.63
CA LEU A 156 -6.90 -13.05 30.97
C LEU A 156 -5.89 -11.90 30.85
N ILE A 157 -6.27 -10.73 31.35
CA ILE A 157 -5.44 -9.54 31.43
C ILE A 157 -5.23 -9.23 32.90
N THR A 158 -3.99 -9.39 33.34
CA THR A 158 -3.65 -9.12 34.74
C THR A 158 -3.58 -7.63 35.00
N LYS A 159 -3.69 -7.27 36.27
CA LYS A 159 -3.47 -5.90 36.71
C LYS A 159 -2.09 -5.38 36.27
N GLU A 160 -1.05 -6.18 36.38
CA GLU A 160 0.30 -5.83 35.93
C GLU A 160 0.37 -5.54 34.44
N ASP A 161 -0.34 -6.33 33.60
CA ASP A 161 -0.44 -6.09 32.15
C ASP A 161 -1.07 -4.73 31.85
N LYS A 162 -2.13 -4.37 32.59
CA LYS A 162 -2.80 -3.07 32.47
C LYS A 162 -1.89 -1.90 32.89
N ILE A 163 -1.14 -2.05 33.98
CA ILE A 163 -0.15 -1.07 34.41
C ILE A 163 0.91 -0.87 33.32
N ASN A 164 1.45 -1.95 32.79
CA ASN A 164 2.45 -1.89 31.72
C ASN A 164 1.91 -1.20 30.45
N LEU A 165 0.67 -1.50 30.06
CA LEU A 165 0.00 -0.82 28.96
C LEU A 165 -0.13 0.68 29.20
N LEU A 166 -0.70 1.08 30.35
CA LEU A 166 -0.91 2.50 30.69
C LEU A 166 0.40 3.29 30.72
N LYS A 167 1.46 2.73 31.30
CA LYS A 167 2.78 3.36 31.35
C LYS A 167 3.41 3.47 29.96
N SER A 168 3.27 2.47 29.16
CA SER A 168 3.77 2.49 27.77
C SER A 168 3.08 3.57 26.94
N LEU A 169 1.75 3.70 27.08
CA LEU A 169 0.98 4.72 26.38
C LEU A 169 1.25 6.13 26.91
N SER A 170 1.49 6.30 28.23
CA SER A 170 1.81 7.62 28.80
C SER A 170 3.16 8.17 28.35
N ASN A 171 4.08 7.28 27.96
CA ASN A 171 5.41 7.61 27.44
C ASN A 171 5.44 7.71 25.90
N TYR A 172 4.34 7.39 25.22
CA TYR A 172 4.25 7.49 23.78
C TYR A 172 4.28 8.95 23.32
N ASN A 173 5.20 9.27 22.43
CA ASN A 173 5.26 10.57 21.79
C ASN A 173 4.65 10.50 20.38
N SER A 174 3.50 11.13 20.21
CA SER A 174 2.78 11.17 18.93
C SER A 174 3.55 11.91 17.82
N GLU A 175 4.48 12.81 18.17
CA GLU A 175 5.27 13.55 17.19
C GLU A 175 6.32 12.65 16.50
N THR A 176 6.96 11.78 17.27
CA THR A 176 7.98 10.85 16.76
C THR A 176 7.38 9.64 16.06
N LYS A 177 6.11 9.32 16.37
CA LYS A 177 5.42 8.09 15.88
C LYS A 177 6.25 6.82 16.11
N ASP A 178 6.98 6.78 17.22
CA ASP A 178 7.75 5.61 17.63
C ASP A 178 6.83 4.57 18.30
N TYR A 179 6.53 3.51 17.60
CA TYR A 179 5.72 2.39 18.07
C TYR A 179 6.54 1.25 18.66
N SER A 180 7.83 1.44 18.91
CA SER A 180 8.71 0.39 19.46
C SER A 180 8.26 -0.11 20.84
N PHE A 181 7.51 0.69 21.59
CA PHE A 181 6.95 0.30 22.87
C PHE A 181 6.05 -0.95 22.78
N ILE A 182 5.43 -1.21 21.62
CA ILE A 182 4.55 -2.36 21.39
C ILE A 182 5.27 -3.68 21.65
N THR A 183 6.56 -3.77 21.36
CA THR A 183 7.36 -4.98 21.64
C THR A 183 7.61 -5.23 23.12
N LYS A 184 7.34 -4.23 23.97
CA LYS A 184 7.47 -4.31 25.42
C LYS A 184 6.15 -4.59 26.12
N LEU A 185 5.04 -4.58 25.37
CA LEU A 185 3.74 -4.92 25.93
C LEU A 185 3.66 -6.42 26.23
N PRO A 186 2.94 -6.80 27.30
CA PRO A 186 2.65 -8.20 27.59
C PRO A 186 1.96 -8.93 26.43
N ASP A 187 2.18 -10.22 26.33
CA ASP A 187 1.57 -11.04 25.28
C ASP A 187 0.03 -11.03 25.35
N SER A 188 -0.55 -10.96 26.55
CA SER A 188 -2.00 -10.81 26.76
C SER A 188 -2.53 -9.58 26.05
N ILE A 189 -1.88 -8.43 26.21
CA ILE A 189 -2.24 -7.16 25.57
C ILE A 189 -2.04 -7.23 24.05
N ASN A 190 -0.89 -7.76 23.60
CA ASN A 190 -0.60 -7.90 22.17
C ASN A 190 -1.60 -8.85 21.48
N ASN A 191 -2.04 -9.92 22.14
CA ASN A 191 -3.05 -10.83 21.59
C ASN A 191 -4.43 -10.19 21.43
N VAL A 192 -4.76 -9.21 22.25
CA VAL A 192 -6.00 -8.43 22.11
C VAL A 192 -5.87 -7.39 21.03
N LEU A 193 -4.78 -6.62 21.01
CA LEU A 193 -4.59 -5.51 20.08
C LEU A 193 -4.29 -6.02 18.65
N PHE A 194 -3.54 -7.10 18.53
CA PHE A 194 -3.07 -7.67 17.27
C PHE A 194 -3.35 -9.17 17.17
N PRO A 195 -4.62 -9.62 17.29
CA PRO A 195 -4.94 -11.04 17.21
C PRO A 195 -4.45 -11.64 15.89
N SER A 196 -4.12 -12.93 15.92
CA SER A 196 -3.77 -13.66 14.70
C SER A 196 -4.91 -13.58 13.68
N SER A 197 -4.57 -13.43 12.42
CA SER A 197 -5.51 -13.30 11.30
C SER A 197 -5.03 -14.04 10.06
N THR A 198 -5.89 -14.18 9.08
CA THR A 198 -5.54 -14.77 7.78
C THR A 198 -5.79 -13.76 6.67
N ILE A 199 -4.75 -13.40 5.92
CA ILE A 199 -4.81 -12.49 4.78
C ILE A 199 -4.31 -13.25 3.54
N ASP A 200 -5.09 -13.31 2.48
CA ASP A 200 -4.76 -14.04 1.23
C ASP A 200 -4.30 -15.49 1.47
N ASN A 201 -4.98 -16.22 2.37
CA ASN A 201 -4.66 -17.58 2.82
C ASN A 201 -3.28 -17.72 3.52
N ILE A 202 -2.72 -16.61 4.00
CA ILE A 202 -1.50 -16.61 4.79
C ILE A 202 -1.89 -16.27 6.23
N GLU A 203 -1.57 -17.16 7.16
CA GLU A 203 -1.74 -16.90 8.58
C GLU A 203 -0.67 -15.91 9.06
N ILE A 204 -1.10 -14.83 9.70
CA ILE A 204 -0.26 -13.80 10.30
C ILE A 204 -0.50 -13.85 11.81
N THR A 205 0.51 -14.28 12.55
CA THR A 205 0.41 -14.40 14.00
C THR A 205 0.53 -13.05 14.70
N THR A 206 0.07 -12.96 15.95
CA THR A 206 0.30 -11.78 16.82
C THR A 206 1.78 -11.40 16.86
N LYS A 207 2.66 -12.38 17.00
CA LYS A 207 4.11 -12.16 17.02
C LYS A 207 4.62 -11.54 15.72
N ASP A 208 4.14 -12.03 14.57
CA ASP A 208 4.53 -11.49 13.27
C ASP A 208 4.10 -10.02 13.12
N LYS A 209 2.89 -9.69 13.59
CA LYS A 209 2.36 -8.31 13.59
C LYS A 209 3.19 -7.39 14.47
N VAL A 210 3.50 -7.81 15.68
CA VAL A 210 4.32 -7.04 16.64
C VAL A 210 5.73 -6.80 16.07
N GLU A 211 6.36 -7.83 15.49
CA GLU A 211 7.66 -7.70 14.86
C GLU A 211 7.62 -6.79 13.63
N PHE A 212 6.57 -6.89 12.81
CA PHE A 212 6.35 -5.98 11.68
C PHE A 212 6.28 -4.52 12.13
N ILE A 213 5.42 -4.21 13.12
CA ILE A 213 5.28 -2.84 13.64
C ILE A 213 6.62 -2.33 14.18
N SER A 214 7.33 -3.16 14.93
CA SER A 214 8.63 -2.79 15.50
C SER A 214 9.65 -2.44 14.41
N LYS A 215 9.75 -3.25 13.36
CA LYS A 215 10.69 -3.00 12.26
C LYS A 215 10.28 -1.81 11.42
N MET A 216 8.99 -1.67 11.13
CA MET A 216 8.47 -0.54 10.38
C MET A 216 8.63 0.79 11.14
N SER A 217 8.56 0.78 12.47
CA SER A 217 8.78 1.99 13.28
C SER A 217 10.22 2.52 13.22
N THR A 218 11.17 1.70 12.79
CA THR A 218 12.57 2.15 12.58
C THR A 218 12.78 2.89 11.26
N LEU A 219 11.81 2.82 10.33
CA LEU A 219 11.87 3.52 9.06
C LEU A 219 11.66 5.03 9.22
N LYS A 220 12.53 5.80 8.60
CA LYS A 220 12.34 7.25 8.50
C LYS A 220 11.27 7.58 7.44
N LYS A 221 10.62 8.74 7.57
CA LYS A 221 9.60 9.21 6.60
C LYS A 221 10.13 9.35 5.17
N ASP A 222 11.41 9.63 5.03
CA ASP A 222 12.14 9.83 3.77
C ASP A 222 12.99 8.60 3.38
N ALA A 223 12.68 7.44 3.96
CA ALA A 223 13.39 6.20 3.66
C ALA A 223 13.36 5.89 2.16
N SER A 224 14.51 5.58 1.60
CA SER A 224 14.64 5.18 0.22
C SER A 224 13.99 3.81 -0.04
N VAL A 225 13.65 3.54 -1.29
CA VAL A 225 13.10 2.24 -1.72
C VAL A 225 14.03 1.08 -1.30
N ASN A 226 15.33 1.26 -1.40
CA ASN A 226 16.31 0.25 -0.99
C ASN A 226 16.30 -0.03 0.51
N GLU A 227 16.07 0.98 1.36
CA GLU A 227 15.94 0.80 2.81
C GLU A 227 14.67 0.04 3.16
N ILE A 228 13.56 0.34 2.46
CA ILE A 228 12.30 -0.40 2.62
C ILE A 228 12.49 -1.87 2.25
N TYR A 229 13.12 -2.18 1.12
CA TYR A 229 13.39 -3.57 0.72
C TYR A 229 14.26 -4.31 1.73
N LYS A 230 15.32 -3.69 2.25
CA LYS A 230 16.16 -4.29 3.30
C LYS A 230 15.36 -4.64 4.56
N ILE A 231 14.41 -3.80 4.96
CA ILE A 231 13.56 -4.10 6.10
C ILE A 231 12.60 -5.24 5.77
N VAL A 232 11.97 -5.23 4.58
CA VAL A 232 11.09 -6.32 4.14
C VAL A 232 11.79 -7.68 4.18
N GLU A 233 13.07 -7.77 3.80
CA GLU A 233 13.87 -8.99 3.88
C GLU A 233 14.08 -9.49 5.32
N THR A 234 13.94 -8.61 6.31
CA THR A 234 14.09 -8.98 7.74
C THR A 234 12.78 -9.27 8.44
N LEU A 235 11.63 -9.08 7.77
CA LEU A 235 10.31 -9.34 8.32
C LEU A 235 10.06 -10.84 8.51
N PRO A 236 9.09 -11.23 9.35
CA PRO A 236 8.64 -12.62 9.45
C PRO A 236 8.25 -13.21 8.09
N ASN A 237 8.50 -14.49 7.89
CA ASN A 237 8.22 -15.18 6.62
C ASN A 237 6.77 -15.06 6.15
N SER A 238 5.80 -15.03 7.07
CA SER A 238 4.39 -14.82 6.78
C SER A 238 4.16 -13.45 6.13
N ILE A 239 4.71 -12.40 6.72
CA ILE A 239 4.63 -11.03 6.19
C ILE A 239 5.38 -10.92 4.86
N GLN A 240 6.58 -11.50 4.75
CA GLN A 240 7.31 -11.51 3.48
C GLN A 240 6.50 -12.16 2.37
N LYS A 241 5.88 -13.32 2.61
CA LYS A 241 5.02 -14.00 1.63
C LYS A 241 3.79 -13.17 1.24
N LEU A 242 3.27 -12.37 2.18
CA LEU A 242 2.12 -11.50 1.94
C LEU A 242 2.47 -10.32 1.04
N VAL A 243 3.60 -9.66 1.33
CA VAL A 243 3.98 -8.39 0.68
C VAL A 243 4.94 -8.55 -0.49
N ASN A 244 5.61 -9.71 -0.62
CA ASN A 244 6.51 -9.96 -1.73
C ASN A 244 5.78 -9.93 -3.06
N PRO A 245 6.42 -9.37 -4.08
CA PRO A 245 5.86 -9.35 -5.42
C PRO A 245 5.58 -10.77 -5.92
N LYS A 246 4.36 -11.00 -6.40
CA LYS A 246 3.99 -12.26 -7.05
C LYS A 246 4.08 -12.08 -8.57
N MET A 247 5.23 -12.43 -9.13
CA MET A 247 5.40 -12.42 -10.59
C MET A 247 4.61 -13.58 -11.20
N ASN A 248 3.63 -13.26 -12.03
CA ASN A 248 2.91 -14.26 -12.81
C ASN A 248 3.66 -14.56 -14.11
N VAL A 249 4.69 -15.43 -14.02
CA VAL A 249 5.57 -15.78 -15.13
C VAL A 249 4.77 -16.37 -16.32
N GLU A 250 3.73 -17.17 -16.06
CA GLU A 250 2.89 -17.75 -17.11
C GLU A 250 2.16 -16.65 -17.90
N LYS A 251 1.54 -15.70 -17.21
CA LYS A 251 0.85 -14.57 -17.84
C LYS A 251 1.82 -13.68 -18.62
N ILE A 252 2.98 -13.37 -18.06
CA ILE A 252 4.05 -12.61 -18.71
C ILE A 252 4.52 -13.33 -19.98
N THR A 253 4.81 -14.63 -19.90
CA THR A 253 5.22 -15.43 -21.05
C THR A 253 4.16 -15.43 -22.13
N LYS A 254 2.88 -15.61 -21.77
CA LYS A 254 1.76 -15.56 -22.73
C LYS A 254 1.66 -14.19 -23.41
N MET A 255 1.75 -13.09 -22.66
CA MET A 255 1.73 -11.74 -23.22
C MET A 255 2.93 -11.47 -24.13
N ALA A 256 4.13 -11.86 -23.72
CA ALA A 256 5.36 -11.74 -24.51
C ALA A 256 5.28 -12.55 -25.81
N THR A 257 4.71 -13.77 -25.77
CA THR A 257 4.51 -14.60 -26.95
C THR A 257 3.52 -13.95 -27.93
N ILE A 258 2.40 -13.43 -27.45
CA ILE A 258 1.43 -12.72 -28.29
C ILE A 258 2.08 -11.51 -28.95
N LEU A 259 2.84 -10.72 -28.19
CA LEU A 259 3.54 -9.55 -28.69
C LEU A 259 4.57 -9.92 -29.76
N LEU A 260 5.34 -10.99 -29.54
CA LEU A 260 6.29 -11.52 -30.52
C LEU A 260 5.58 -11.92 -31.84
N ILE A 261 4.44 -12.60 -31.76
CA ILE A 261 3.65 -12.99 -32.93
C ILE A 261 3.18 -11.75 -33.70
N ILE A 262 2.67 -10.72 -32.98
CA ILE A 262 2.26 -9.45 -33.60
C ILE A 262 3.42 -8.81 -34.34
N TYR A 263 4.61 -8.74 -33.76
CA TYR A 263 5.79 -8.14 -34.39
C TYR A 263 6.26 -8.95 -35.62
N VAL A 264 6.26 -10.29 -35.55
CA VAL A 264 6.63 -11.16 -36.70
C VAL A 264 5.65 -10.96 -37.84
N ILE A 265 4.34 -10.97 -37.58
CA ILE A 265 3.32 -10.77 -38.60
C ILE A 265 3.43 -9.36 -39.22
N SER A 266 3.63 -8.33 -38.39
CA SER A 266 3.82 -6.96 -38.88
C SER A 266 5.05 -6.83 -39.77
N ALA A 267 6.17 -7.44 -39.37
CA ALA A 267 7.38 -7.45 -40.18
C ALA A 267 7.19 -8.18 -41.52
N LEU A 268 6.47 -9.31 -41.53
CA LEU A 268 6.13 -10.04 -42.76
C LEU A 268 5.26 -9.19 -43.67
N PHE A 269 4.25 -8.50 -43.16
CA PHE A 269 3.39 -7.63 -43.98
C PHE A 269 4.19 -6.45 -44.54
N SER A 270 5.04 -5.81 -43.76
CA SER A 270 5.93 -4.74 -44.24
C SER A 270 6.91 -5.22 -45.29
N TYR A 271 7.43 -6.45 -45.18
CA TYR A 271 8.30 -7.04 -46.18
C TYR A 271 7.58 -7.37 -47.51
N LEU A 272 6.33 -7.84 -47.42
CA LEU A 272 5.52 -8.16 -48.61
C LEU A 272 4.94 -6.93 -49.31
N GLU A 273 4.88 -5.79 -48.59
CA GLU A 273 4.41 -4.51 -49.14
C GLU A 273 5.48 -3.81 -49.97
N GLY A 274 6.78 -3.92 -49.62
CA GLY A 274 7.92 -3.30 -50.33
C GLY A 274 8.40 -4.11 -51.50
#